data_31721832965496d27622bb3490da5c0a
#
_entry.id   31721832965496d27622bb3490da5c0a
#
_cell.length_a   1.000
_cell.length_b   1.000
_cell.length_c   1.000
_cell.angle_alpha   90.00
_cell.angle_beta   90.00
_cell.angle_gamma   90.00
#
_symmetry.space_group_name_H-M   'P 1'
#
loop_
_entity.id
_entity.type
_entity.pdbx_description
1 polymer ?
#
loop_
_entity_poly.entity_id
_entity_poly.type
_entity_poly.pdbx_seq_one_letter_code
_entity_poly.pdbx_strand_id
1 'polypeptide(L)'
;MLEKMFKLKENNTTAKTEVIAGITTFMTMAYILAVNPNLLSQAGMDPTAVLIATCLASFIGTFAMALLANYPFALAPGMGLNAYFAFTVCGNMGYSWKVALMAVFFEGIIFIILSLTNVREAIFNAIPTTLKKGVSAGIGLFIAFIGLQGGHIVVNNDSTLLSYVNFRDNWHTEGICAVLALIGLLLTAILYIKKVKGSILIGILATWILGMICQAAGVYRIDADAGFYSLYPTFAMTDFSKIGETFGQCFTADFHGVGIMNFIVVKLSFLFVDMFDTIGTLIGVSDKAGMLDEDGKLPNVKQALMADAIATSAGAVLGTSTTTTFVESSAGVGAGARTGLASIVTGLLFLLAIFFAPIFTAIPGFATAPALIFVGFLMVSAIVKVDFEDLTDAVPAYLCLIAMPLMYSIAEGIAIGVISFVLINLICGKRKKITPLMYILAVLFICKYIFL
;
A
#
# COMPACT_ATOMS: atom_id res chain seq x y z
N MET A 1 8.16 -11.71 -32.45
CA MET A 1 7.96 -10.38 -31.87
C MET A 1 8.20 -10.40 -30.37
N LEU A 2 7.53 -11.24 -29.61
CA LEU A 2 7.68 -11.34 -28.14
C LEU A 2 9.12 -11.66 -27.70
N GLU A 3 9.79 -12.63 -28.39
CA GLU A 3 11.17 -12.97 -28.10
C GLU A 3 12.13 -11.78 -28.26
N LYS A 4 11.92 -10.97 -29.32
CA LYS A 4 12.77 -9.80 -29.60
C LYS A 4 12.57 -8.69 -28.58
N MET A 5 11.37 -8.58 -27.98
CA MET A 5 10.98 -7.53 -27.04
C MET A 5 11.35 -7.89 -25.60
N PHE A 6 11.06 -9.14 -25.20
CA PHE A 6 11.20 -9.59 -23.80
C PHE A 6 12.38 -10.52 -23.55
N LYS A 7 13.12 -10.94 -24.59
CA LYS A 7 14.31 -11.79 -24.47
C LYS A 7 14.04 -13.09 -23.66
N LEU A 8 12.94 -13.77 -24.02
CA LEU A 8 12.44 -14.91 -23.23
C LEU A 8 13.49 -16.03 -23.09
N LYS A 9 14.22 -16.35 -24.17
CA LYS A 9 15.26 -17.40 -24.15
C LYS A 9 16.46 -16.98 -23.31
N GLU A 10 16.90 -15.72 -23.38
CA GLU A 10 17.99 -15.19 -22.54
C GLU A 10 17.63 -15.29 -21.05
N ASN A 11 16.34 -15.11 -20.71
CA ASN A 11 15.83 -15.19 -19.33
C ASN A 11 15.32 -16.59 -18.95
N ASN A 12 15.65 -17.63 -19.73
CA ASN A 12 15.27 -19.03 -19.45
C ASN A 12 13.76 -19.23 -19.17
N THR A 13 12.88 -18.56 -19.93
CA THR A 13 11.44 -18.64 -19.77
C THR A 13 10.72 -18.85 -21.11
N THR A 14 9.41 -19.06 -21.07
CA THR A 14 8.57 -19.21 -22.26
C THR A 14 7.35 -18.31 -22.16
N ALA A 15 6.75 -17.93 -23.31
CA ALA A 15 5.55 -17.11 -23.34
C ALA A 15 4.39 -17.75 -22.51
N LYS A 16 4.25 -19.07 -22.54
CA LYS A 16 3.24 -19.79 -21.75
C LYS A 16 3.49 -19.62 -20.24
N THR A 17 4.74 -19.75 -19.81
CA THR A 17 5.12 -19.57 -18.40
C THR A 17 4.84 -18.14 -17.95
N GLU A 18 5.22 -17.16 -18.75
CA GLU A 18 5.01 -15.74 -18.46
C GLU A 18 3.50 -15.39 -18.34
N VAL A 19 2.65 -15.93 -19.25
CA VAL A 19 1.21 -15.71 -19.19
C VAL A 19 0.61 -16.31 -17.92
N ILE A 20 0.95 -17.56 -17.58
CA ILE A 20 0.47 -18.21 -16.35
C ILE A 20 0.94 -17.45 -15.10
N ALA A 21 2.18 -16.99 -15.12
CA ALA A 21 2.76 -16.24 -14.02
C ALA A 21 2.15 -14.85 -13.88
N GLY A 22 1.84 -14.16 -14.99
CA GLY A 22 1.12 -12.88 -14.96
C GLY A 22 -0.30 -13.01 -14.41
N ILE A 23 -1.03 -14.07 -14.79
CA ILE A 23 -2.33 -14.40 -14.18
C ILE A 23 -2.17 -14.66 -12.68
N THR A 24 -1.12 -15.39 -12.28
CA THR A 24 -0.84 -15.68 -10.87
C THR A 24 -0.58 -14.38 -10.08
N THR A 25 0.22 -13.45 -10.62
CA THR A 25 0.45 -12.14 -10.02
C THR A 25 -0.86 -11.38 -9.85
N PHE A 26 -1.66 -11.27 -10.91
CA PHE A 26 -2.95 -10.60 -10.84
C PHE A 26 -3.85 -11.20 -9.75
N MET A 27 -3.99 -12.53 -9.71
CA MET A 27 -4.82 -13.22 -8.72
C MET A 27 -4.39 -12.95 -7.27
N THR A 28 -3.09 -12.76 -7.04
CA THR A 28 -2.58 -12.47 -5.68
C THR A 28 -2.76 -11.01 -5.27
N MET A 29 -2.82 -10.07 -6.21
CA MET A 29 -2.95 -8.65 -5.92
C MET A 29 -4.32 -8.06 -6.27
N ALA A 30 -5.24 -8.84 -6.85
CA ALA A 30 -6.58 -8.36 -7.23
C ALA A 30 -7.45 -7.89 -6.03
N TYR A 31 -7.06 -8.22 -4.81
CA TYR A 31 -7.72 -7.70 -3.60
C TYR A 31 -7.66 -6.16 -3.52
N ILE A 32 -6.68 -5.51 -4.18
CA ILE A 32 -6.57 -4.05 -4.23
C ILE A 32 -7.79 -3.40 -4.87
N LEU A 33 -8.48 -4.11 -5.78
CA LEU A 33 -9.69 -3.65 -6.44
C LEU A 33 -10.87 -3.44 -5.47
N ALA A 34 -10.87 -4.16 -4.36
CA ALA A 34 -11.84 -3.97 -3.28
C ALA A 34 -11.31 -3.02 -2.20
N VAL A 35 -10.05 -3.17 -1.83
CA VAL A 35 -9.47 -2.46 -0.68
C VAL A 35 -9.21 -0.99 -1.00
N ASN A 36 -8.64 -0.65 -2.17
CA ASN A 36 -8.30 0.73 -2.47
C ASN A 36 -9.54 1.65 -2.59
N PRO A 37 -10.61 1.27 -3.33
CA PRO A 37 -11.85 2.06 -3.32
C PRO A 37 -12.47 2.20 -1.93
N ASN A 38 -12.44 1.15 -1.12
CA ASN A 38 -12.94 1.19 0.25
C ASN A 38 -12.16 2.18 1.14
N LEU A 39 -10.82 2.19 1.03
CA LEU A 39 -9.98 3.11 1.80
C LEU A 39 -10.16 4.57 1.34
N LEU A 40 -10.10 4.84 0.04
CA LEU A 40 -10.16 6.20 -0.47
C LEU A 40 -11.59 6.80 -0.40
N SER A 41 -12.62 5.97 -0.36
CA SER A 41 -14.00 6.45 -0.08
C SER A 41 -14.13 7.06 1.31
N GLN A 42 -13.31 6.66 2.28
CA GLN A 42 -13.26 7.30 3.61
C GLN A 42 -12.77 8.76 3.53
N ALA A 43 -12.05 9.12 2.47
CA ALA A 43 -11.66 10.50 2.17
C ALA A 43 -12.73 11.27 1.38
N GLY A 44 -13.90 10.67 1.11
CA GLY A 44 -15.00 11.28 0.35
C GLY A 44 -14.88 11.14 -1.17
N MET A 45 -14.06 10.24 -1.68
CA MET A 45 -13.94 9.95 -3.11
C MET A 45 -14.99 8.91 -3.55
N ASP A 46 -15.51 9.05 -4.79
CA ASP A 46 -16.43 8.05 -5.35
C ASP A 46 -15.72 6.69 -5.54
N PRO A 47 -16.21 5.59 -4.95
CA PRO A 47 -15.53 4.30 -4.99
C PRO A 47 -15.42 3.71 -6.40
N THR A 48 -16.38 3.99 -7.29
CA THR A 48 -16.33 3.52 -8.69
C THR A 48 -15.27 4.28 -9.47
N ALA A 49 -15.20 5.60 -9.30
CA ALA A 49 -14.15 6.43 -9.90
C ALA A 49 -12.76 5.99 -9.44
N VAL A 50 -12.58 5.76 -8.13
CA VAL A 50 -11.33 5.27 -7.55
C VAL A 50 -10.96 3.90 -8.11
N LEU A 51 -11.92 2.97 -8.27
CA LEU A 51 -11.64 1.67 -8.85
C LEU A 51 -11.15 1.79 -10.29
N ILE A 52 -11.82 2.58 -11.12
CA ILE A 52 -11.40 2.81 -12.51
C ILE A 52 -9.99 3.43 -12.53
N ALA A 53 -9.75 4.45 -11.71
CA ALA A 53 -8.44 5.08 -11.58
C ALA A 53 -7.37 4.07 -11.12
N THR A 54 -7.69 3.19 -10.16
CA THR A 54 -6.81 2.12 -9.66
C THR A 54 -6.41 1.16 -10.79
N CYS A 55 -7.39 0.70 -11.57
CA CYS A 55 -7.14 -0.22 -12.69
C CYS A 55 -6.27 0.43 -13.76
N LEU A 56 -6.58 1.67 -14.13
CA LEU A 56 -5.82 2.41 -15.15
C LEU A 56 -4.39 2.72 -14.69
N ALA A 57 -4.22 3.19 -13.45
CA ALA A 57 -2.90 3.47 -12.88
C ALA A 57 -2.05 2.20 -12.77
N SER A 58 -2.66 1.09 -12.31
CA SER A 58 -2.01 -0.22 -12.23
C SER A 58 -1.61 -0.72 -13.62
N PHE A 59 -2.46 -0.56 -14.64
CA PHE A 59 -2.13 -0.88 -16.01
C PHE A 59 -0.95 -0.04 -16.51
N ILE A 60 -1.02 1.29 -16.39
CA ILE A 60 0.04 2.20 -16.88
C ILE A 60 1.37 1.88 -16.20
N GLY A 61 1.39 1.76 -14.87
CA GLY A 61 2.60 1.48 -14.11
C GLY A 61 3.20 0.12 -14.43
N THR A 62 2.36 -0.93 -14.45
CA THR A 62 2.82 -2.29 -14.74
C THR A 62 3.30 -2.42 -16.20
N PHE A 63 2.65 -1.72 -17.13
CA PHE A 63 3.07 -1.66 -18.52
C PHE A 63 4.38 -0.90 -18.68
N ALA A 64 4.54 0.23 -17.98
CA ALA A 64 5.82 0.97 -17.95
C ALA A 64 6.96 0.11 -17.39
N MET A 65 6.71 -0.66 -16.33
CA MET A 65 7.68 -1.61 -15.76
C MET A 65 8.10 -2.67 -16.78
N ALA A 66 7.14 -3.21 -17.53
CA ALA A 66 7.40 -4.19 -18.58
C ALA A 66 8.26 -3.63 -19.71
N LEU A 67 7.97 -2.41 -20.16
CA LEU A 67 8.64 -1.82 -21.32
C LEU A 67 10.00 -1.18 -20.99
N LEU A 68 10.10 -0.52 -19.84
CA LEU A 68 11.32 0.20 -19.46
C LEU A 68 12.36 -0.71 -18.81
N ALA A 69 11.94 -1.58 -17.89
CA ALA A 69 12.83 -2.42 -17.10
C ALA A 69 12.84 -3.89 -17.54
N ASN A 70 11.83 -4.35 -18.29
CA ASN A 70 11.61 -5.75 -18.64
C ASN A 70 11.49 -6.67 -17.41
N TYR A 71 10.87 -6.19 -16.32
CA TYR A 71 10.70 -6.94 -15.10
C TYR A 71 9.27 -7.51 -14.92
N PRO A 72 9.12 -8.69 -14.31
CA PRO A 72 7.84 -9.33 -14.01
C PRO A 72 7.19 -8.75 -12.75
N PHE A 73 7.30 -7.44 -12.53
CA PHE A 73 6.77 -6.78 -11.35
C PHE A 73 5.55 -5.95 -11.70
N ALA A 74 4.49 -6.13 -10.94
CA ALA A 74 3.25 -5.40 -11.10
C ALA A 74 3.18 -4.24 -10.10
N LEU A 75 2.56 -3.16 -10.53
CA LEU A 75 2.36 -1.94 -9.75
C LEU A 75 0.86 -1.73 -9.50
N ALA A 76 0.54 -1.23 -8.31
CA ALA A 76 -0.80 -0.78 -7.94
C ALA A 76 -0.70 0.25 -6.81
N PRO A 77 -1.81 0.95 -6.45
CA PRO A 77 -1.81 1.88 -5.32
C PRO A 77 -1.38 1.21 -4.02
N GLY A 78 -0.32 1.75 -3.38
CA GLY A 78 0.31 1.18 -2.20
C GLY A 78 -0.55 1.28 -0.94
N MET A 79 -0.74 0.18 -0.21
CA MET A 79 -1.64 0.12 0.95
C MET A 79 -1.30 1.13 2.03
N GLY A 80 -0.01 1.26 2.39
CA GLY A 80 0.44 2.21 3.40
C GLY A 80 0.20 3.65 2.98
N LEU A 81 0.43 3.95 1.71
CA LEU A 81 0.22 5.27 1.12
C LEU A 81 -1.26 5.61 0.99
N ASN A 82 -2.11 4.62 0.65
CA ASN A 82 -3.57 4.77 0.66
C ASN A 82 -4.09 5.14 2.05
N ALA A 83 -3.60 4.44 3.06
CA ALA A 83 -3.95 4.70 4.44
C ALA A 83 -3.46 6.08 4.92
N TYR A 84 -2.23 6.46 4.60
CA TYR A 84 -1.70 7.79 4.87
C TYR A 84 -2.53 8.88 4.19
N PHE A 85 -2.90 8.66 2.91
CA PHE A 85 -3.76 9.55 2.15
C PHE A 85 -5.12 9.75 2.85
N ALA A 86 -5.85 8.65 3.08
CA ALA A 86 -7.23 8.72 3.55
C ALA A 86 -7.32 9.16 5.02
N PHE A 87 -6.53 8.57 5.88
CA PHE A 87 -6.69 8.75 7.33
C PHE A 87 -5.83 9.85 7.91
N THR A 88 -4.57 9.98 7.46
CA THR A 88 -3.69 11.02 8.01
C THR A 88 -3.95 12.37 7.33
N VAL A 89 -3.85 12.41 5.99
CA VAL A 89 -3.93 13.67 5.26
C VAL A 89 -5.37 14.19 5.20
N CYS A 90 -6.32 13.35 4.82
CA CYS A 90 -7.72 13.78 4.71
C CYS A 90 -8.44 13.73 6.06
N GLY A 91 -8.28 12.66 6.85
CA GLY A 91 -8.96 12.46 8.11
C GLY A 91 -8.41 13.35 9.24
N ASN A 92 -7.14 13.17 9.60
CA ASN A 92 -6.54 13.83 10.77
C ASN A 92 -6.17 15.30 10.49
N MET A 93 -5.52 15.58 9.34
CA MET A 93 -5.16 16.95 8.96
C MET A 93 -6.32 17.76 8.37
N GLY A 94 -7.43 17.11 8.02
CA GLY A 94 -8.64 17.74 7.48
C GLY A 94 -8.48 18.31 6.06
N TYR A 95 -7.48 17.87 5.31
CA TYR A 95 -7.26 18.35 3.94
C TYR A 95 -8.19 17.64 2.95
N SER A 96 -8.62 18.36 1.92
CA SER A 96 -9.39 17.74 0.85
C SER A 96 -8.56 16.68 0.11
N TRP A 97 -9.22 15.63 -0.37
CA TRP A 97 -8.56 14.58 -1.16
C TRP A 97 -7.90 15.13 -2.45
N LYS A 98 -8.38 16.30 -2.96
CA LYS A 98 -7.76 16.96 -4.10
C LYS A 98 -6.36 17.50 -3.76
N VAL A 99 -6.20 18.05 -2.56
CA VAL A 99 -4.89 18.50 -2.04
C VAL A 99 -3.95 17.29 -1.85
N ALA A 100 -4.47 16.19 -1.33
CA ALA A 100 -3.70 14.96 -1.20
C ALA A 100 -3.27 14.40 -2.57
N LEU A 101 -4.16 14.38 -3.58
CA LEU A 101 -3.80 14.00 -4.96
C LEU A 101 -2.74 14.92 -5.57
N MET A 102 -2.81 16.24 -5.31
CA MET A 102 -1.78 17.17 -5.77
C MET A 102 -0.43 16.90 -5.11
N ALA A 103 -0.42 16.53 -3.82
CA ALA A 103 0.81 16.13 -3.15
C ALA A 103 1.43 14.87 -3.78
N VAL A 104 0.61 13.86 -4.09
CA VAL A 104 1.01 12.63 -4.80
C VAL A 104 1.52 12.95 -6.22
N PHE A 105 0.86 13.87 -6.94
CA PHE A 105 1.32 14.30 -8.25
C PHE A 105 2.73 14.92 -8.20
N PHE A 106 2.95 15.85 -7.26
CA PHE A 106 4.28 16.44 -7.06
C PHE A 106 5.31 15.42 -6.60
N GLU A 107 4.93 14.47 -5.76
CA GLU A 107 5.77 13.33 -5.38
C GLU A 107 6.27 12.59 -6.63
N GLY A 108 5.35 12.18 -7.51
CA GLY A 108 5.68 11.49 -8.76
C GLY A 108 6.60 12.30 -9.66
N ILE A 109 6.37 13.60 -9.83
CA ILE A 109 7.25 14.49 -10.60
C ILE A 109 8.66 14.58 -9.99
N ILE A 110 8.74 14.72 -8.66
CA ILE A 110 10.04 14.72 -7.97
C ILE A 110 10.75 13.40 -8.19
N PHE A 111 10.04 12.27 -8.11
CA PHE A 111 10.64 10.96 -8.35
C PHE A 111 11.10 10.76 -9.80
N ILE A 112 10.39 11.30 -10.79
CA ILE A 112 10.88 11.31 -12.17
C ILE A 112 12.23 12.04 -12.23
N ILE A 113 12.34 13.23 -11.65
CA ILE A 113 13.57 14.02 -11.63
C ILE A 113 14.70 13.26 -10.88
N LEU A 114 14.39 12.70 -9.71
CA LEU A 114 15.36 11.94 -8.91
C LEU A 114 15.80 10.63 -9.59
N SER A 115 14.92 10.00 -10.37
CA SER A 115 15.23 8.77 -11.12
C SER A 115 16.08 9.04 -12.37
N LEU A 116 16.03 10.25 -12.92
CA LEU A 116 16.95 10.67 -13.99
C LEU A 116 18.38 10.84 -13.46
N THR A 117 18.51 11.15 -12.16
CA THR A 117 19.79 11.22 -11.44
C THR A 117 19.87 10.00 -10.50
N ASN A 118 21.06 9.62 -10.07
CA ASN A 118 21.21 8.49 -9.11
C ASN A 118 20.92 8.90 -7.65
N VAL A 119 20.25 10.03 -7.44
CA VAL A 119 20.01 10.63 -6.11
C VAL A 119 19.01 9.79 -5.30
N ARG A 120 17.97 9.22 -5.94
CA ARG A 120 16.98 8.37 -5.25
C ARG A 120 17.66 7.16 -4.58
N GLU A 121 18.54 6.49 -5.31
CA GLU A 121 19.33 5.36 -4.79
C GLU A 121 20.29 5.80 -3.67
N ALA A 122 20.95 6.94 -3.84
CA ALA A 122 21.87 7.50 -2.83
C ALA A 122 21.13 7.86 -1.53
N ILE A 123 19.94 8.45 -1.61
CA ILE A 123 19.09 8.76 -0.45
C ILE A 123 18.70 7.46 0.26
N PHE A 124 18.24 6.46 -0.48
CA PHE A 124 17.87 5.17 0.11
C PHE A 124 19.07 4.53 0.82
N ASN A 125 20.24 4.51 0.20
CA ASN A 125 21.44 3.91 0.78
C ASN A 125 21.97 4.68 2.02
N ALA A 126 21.65 5.96 2.13
CA ALA A 126 22.06 6.78 3.28
C ALA A 126 21.26 6.48 4.57
N ILE A 127 20.09 5.84 4.45
CA ILE A 127 19.26 5.49 5.61
C ILE A 127 19.67 4.11 6.15
N PRO A 128 19.87 3.97 7.49
CA PRO A 128 20.26 2.71 8.09
C PRO A 128 19.31 1.57 7.81
N THR A 129 19.84 0.39 7.50
CA THR A 129 19.04 -0.80 7.15
C THR A 129 18.09 -1.20 8.27
N THR A 130 18.49 -1.06 9.53
CA THR A 130 17.66 -1.35 10.71
C THR A 130 16.45 -0.43 10.77
N LEU A 131 16.63 0.88 10.49
CA LEU A 131 15.53 1.84 10.45
C LEU A 131 14.57 1.55 9.28
N LYS A 132 15.08 1.17 8.10
CA LYS A 132 14.24 0.74 6.96
C LYS A 132 13.33 -0.43 7.34
N LYS A 133 13.86 -1.43 8.06
CA LYS A 133 13.09 -2.58 8.54
C LYS A 133 12.04 -2.15 9.58
N GLY A 134 12.39 -1.22 10.48
CA GLY A 134 11.47 -0.62 11.44
C GLY A 134 10.32 0.11 10.75
N VAL A 135 10.59 0.89 9.70
CA VAL A 135 9.58 1.57 8.87
C VAL A 135 8.66 0.56 8.20
N SER A 136 9.20 -0.47 7.52
CA SER A 136 8.38 -1.49 6.86
C SER A 136 7.48 -2.23 7.85
N ALA A 137 8.00 -2.61 9.01
CA ALA A 137 7.22 -3.27 10.05
C ALA A 137 6.17 -2.33 10.67
N GLY A 138 6.49 -1.04 10.84
CA GLY A 138 5.57 -0.03 11.35
C GLY A 138 4.40 0.23 10.39
N ILE A 139 4.67 0.34 9.09
CA ILE A 139 3.62 0.43 8.05
C ILE A 139 2.72 -0.81 8.12
N GLY A 140 3.31 -2.01 8.24
CA GLY A 140 2.55 -3.25 8.37
C GLY A 140 1.62 -3.25 9.59
N LEU A 141 2.14 -2.83 10.75
CA LEU A 141 1.34 -2.76 11.98
C LEU A 141 0.22 -1.70 11.87
N PHE A 142 0.49 -0.56 11.22
CA PHE A 142 -0.50 0.48 10.96
C PHE A 142 -1.63 -0.03 10.04
N ILE A 143 -1.30 -0.72 8.94
CA ILE A 143 -2.29 -1.31 8.04
C ILE A 143 -3.13 -2.37 8.76
N ALA A 144 -2.50 -3.23 9.58
CA ALA A 144 -3.21 -4.21 10.39
C ALA A 144 -4.18 -3.53 11.38
N PHE A 145 -3.77 -2.43 11.98
CA PHE A 145 -4.61 -1.66 12.90
C PHE A 145 -5.84 -1.07 12.20
N ILE A 146 -5.66 -0.50 11.01
CA ILE A 146 -6.79 -0.05 10.16
C ILE A 146 -7.72 -1.21 9.83
N GLY A 147 -7.17 -2.38 9.51
CA GLY A 147 -7.97 -3.59 9.28
C GLY A 147 -8.78 -4.01 10.50
N LEU A 148 -8.19 -3.96 11.71
CA LEU A 148 -8.89 -4.25 12.96
C LEU A 148 -10.07 -3.31 13.22
N GLN A 149 -9.90 -2.02 12.88
CA GLN A 149 -10.97 -1.02 12.99
C GLN A 149 -12.03 -1.20 11.90
N GLY A 150 -11.63 -1.35 10.63
CA GLY A 150 -12.55 -1.58 9.50
C GLY A 150 -13.35 -2.88 9.61
N GLY A 151 -12.83 -3.88 10.34
CA GLY A 151 -13.54 -5.11 10.72
C GLY A 151 -14.38 -5.00 11.98
N HIS A 152 -14.46 -3.83 12.61
CA HIS A 152 -15.13 -3.60 13.92
C HIS A 152 -14.60 -4.49 15.04
N ILE A 153 -13.40 -5.06 14.93
CA ILE A 153 -12.77 -5.87 15.99
C ILE A 153 -12.29 -4.96 17.10
N VAL A 154 -11.70 -3.81 16.72
CA VAL A 154 -11.26 -2.75 17.63
C VAL A 154 -12.12 -1.52 17.38
N VAL A 155 -12.67 -0.95 18.44
CA VAL A 155 -13.54 0.23 18.42
C VAL A 155 -13.03 1.30 19.38
N ASN A 156 -13.46 2.53 19.18
CA ASN A 156 -13.11 3.63 20.08
C ASN A 156 -13.72 3.41 21.48
N ASN A 157 -12.99 3.86 22.49
CA ASN A 157 -13.44 3.86 23.88
C ASN A 157 -12.89 5.11 24.59
N ASP A 158 -13.76 5.92 25.14
CA ASP A 158 -13.38 7.20 25.76
C ASP A 158 -12.47 7.05 26.99
N SER A 159 -12.55 5.89 27.67
CA SER A 159 -11.76 5.63 28.88
C SER A 159 -10.38 5.02 28.59
N THR A 160 -10.28 4.17 27.57
CA THR A 160 -9.07 3.39 27.27
C THR A 160 -8.50 3.68 25.87
N LEU A 161 -9.06 4.64 25.14
CA LEU A 161 -8.83 4.98 23.73
C LEU A 161 -9.33 3.88 22.79
N LEU A 162 -9.08 2.62 23.09
CA LEU A 162 -9.47 1.47 22.28
C LEU A 162 -10.07 0.37 23.15
N SER A 163 -11.04 -0.33 22.59
CA SER A 163 -11.66 -1.52 23.18
C SER A 163 -12.01 -2.53 22.08
N TYR A 164 -12.38 -3.73 22.46
CA TYR A 164 -13.05 -4.66 21.54
C TYR A 164 -14.54 -4.30 21.42
N VAL A 165 -15.15 -4.73 20.31
CA VAL A 165 -16.57 -4.49 20.04
C VAL A 165 -17.46 -5.08 21.15
N ASN A 166 -18.54 -4.37 21.50
CA ASN A 166 -19.54 -4.90 22.41
C ASN A 166 -20.45 -5.90 21.69
N PHE A 167 -20.14 -7.18 21.81
CA PHE A 167 -20.91 -8.26 21.16
C PHE A 167 -22.35 -8.39 21.67
N ARG A 168 -22.64 -7.94 22.88
CA ARG A 168 -23.97 -8.08 23.46
C ARG A 168 -24.97 -7.08 22.89
N ASP A 169 -24.57 -5.82 22.82
CA ASP A 169 -25.47 -4.73 22.46
C ASP A 169 -25.50 -4.53 20.93
N ASN A 170 -24.38 -4.77 20.24
CA ASN A 170 -24.21 -4.53 18.80
C ASN A 170 -24.11 -5.82 17.96
N TRP A 171 -24.68 -6.93 18.44
CA TRP A 171 -24.52 -8.24 17.78
C TRP A 171 -24.92 -8.27 16.32
N HIS A 172 -26.04 -7.62 15.95
CA HIS A 172 -26.61 -7.68 14.60
C HIS A 172 -25.96 -6.73 13.59
N THR A 173 -25.03 -5.90 14.01
CA THR A 173 -24.29 -4.90 13.23
C THR A 173 -22.78 -5.12 13.36
N GLU A 174 -22.11 -4.37 14.23
CA GLU A 174 -20.65 -4.45 14.44
C GLU A 174 -20.21 -5.84 14.91
N GLY A 175 -20.93 -6.48 15.84
CA GLY A 175 -20.53 -7.74 16.43
C GLY A 175 -20.42 -8.87 15.43
N ILE A 176 -21.41 -9.03 14.54
CA ILE A 176 -21.37 -10.06 13.49
C ILE A 176 -20.29 -9.74 12.46
N CYS A 177 -20.07 -8.44 12.12
CA CYS A 177 -19.01 -8.02 11.23
C CYS A 177 -17.63 -8.39 11.78
N ALA A 178 -17.40 -8.17 13.08
CA ALA A 178 -16.15 -8.54 13.75
C ALA A 178 -15.91 -10.06 13.73
N VAL A 179 -16.93 -10.85 14.00
CA VAL A 179 -16.84 -12.33 13.93
C VAL A 179 -16.51 -12.78 12.51
N LEU A 180 -17.20 -12.24 11.51
CA LEU A 180 -16.95 -12.56 10.11
C LEU A 180 -15.53 -12.15 9.67
N ALA A 181 -15.05 -10.99 10.09
CA ALA A 181 -13.69 -10.55 9.82
C ALA A 181 -12.64 -11.49 10.46
N LEU A 182 -12.85 -11.96 11.69
CA LEU A 182 -11.96 -12.93 12.33
C LEU A 182 -11.98 -14.29 11.63
N ILE A 183 -13.14 -14.79 11.23
CA ILE A 183 -13.27 -16.03 10.45
C ILE A 183 -12.54 -15.87 9.11
N GLY A 184 -12.75 -14.74 8.43
CA GLY A 184 -12.08 -14.42 7.16
C GLY A 184 -10.56 -14.34 7.29
N LEU A 185 -10.05 -13.78 8.39
CA LEU A 185 -8.62 -13.72 8.69
C LEU A 185 -8.03 -15.12 8.86
N LEU A 186 -8.68 -15.98 9.64
CA LEU A 186 -8.24 -17.36 9.84
C LEU A 186 -8.26 -18.14 8.51
N LEU A 187 -9.33 -17.98 7.73
CA LEU A 187 -9.44 -18.61 6.41
C LEU A 187 -8.33 -18.15 5.47
N THR A 188 -8.08 -16.84 5.40
CA THR A 188 -7.00 -16.27 4.58
C THR A 188 -5.65 -16.83 4.99
N ALA A 189 -5.36 -16.88 6.28
CA ALA A 189 -4.12 -17.43 6.81
C ALA A 189 -3.95 -18.93 6.47
N ILE A 190 -5.01 -19.74 6.64
CA ILE A 190 -5.00 -21.18 6.31
C ILE A 190 -4.75 -21.38 4.81
N LEU A 191 -5.43 -20.63 3.95
CA LEU A 191 -5.25 -20.71 2.50
C LEU A 191 -3.83 -20.31 2.08
N TYR A 192 -3.29 -19.26 2.70
CA TYR A 192 -1.93 -18.79 2.45
C TYR A 192 -0.87 -19.84 2.87
N ILE A 193 -1.01 -20.42 4.06
CA ILE A 193 -0.14 -21.50 4.55
C ILE A 193 -0.19 -22.72 3.61
N LYS A 194 -1.39 -23.04 3.08
CA LYS A 194 -1.57 -24.09 2.08
C LYS A 194 -1.09 -23.71 0.67
N LYS A 195 -0.50 -22.51 0.50
CA LYS A 195 0.02 -21.99 -0.77
C LYS A 195 -1.05 -21.88 -1.88
N VAL A 196 -2.31 -21.62 -1.51
CA VAL A 196 -3.39 -21.39 -2.47
C VAL A 196 -3.18 -20.04 -3.12
N LYS A 197 -3.09 -20.01 -4.45
CA LYS A 197 -2.93 -18.77 -5.22
C LYS A 197 -4.17 -17.89 -5.07
N GLY A 198 -3.97 -16.59 -4.81
CA GLY A 198 -5.08 -15.65 -4.58
C GLY A 198 -5.76 -15.82 -3.21
N SER A 199 -5.10 -16.44 -2.23
CA SER A 199 -5.64 -16.68 -0.87
C SER A 199 -6.29 -15.46 -0.23
N ILE A 200 -5.69 -14.27 -0.42
CA ILE A 200 -6.21 -13.02 0.14
C ILE A 200 -7.54 -12.65 -0.53
N LEU A 201 -7.62 -12.67 -1.85
CA LEU A 201 -8.87 -12.39 -2.57
C LEU A 201 -9.95 -13.43 -2.23
N ILE A 202 -9.59 -14.72 -2.18
CA ILE A 202 -10.53 -15.79 -1.79
C ILE A 202 -11.03 -15.56 -0.36
N GLY A 203 -10.16 -15.13 0.55
CA GLY A 203 -10.52 -14.76 1.91
C GLY A 203 -11.56 -13.64 1.95
N ILE A 204 -11.34 -12.57 1.19
CA ILE A 204 -12.31 -11.45 1.07
C ILE A 204 -13.65 -11.95 0.55
N LEU A 205 -13.65 -12.65 -0.58
CA LEU A 205 -14.89 -13.13 -1.21
C LEU A 205 -15.65 -14.10 -0.30
N ALA A 206 -14.96 -15.03 0.35
CA ALA A 206 -15.57 -15.96 1.29
C ALA A 206 -16.17 -15.24 2.51
N THR A 207 -15.47 -14.25 3.07
CA THR A 207 -15.99 -13.43 4.16
C THR A 207 -17.25 -12.67 3.75
N TRP A 208 -17.24 -12.08 2.55
CA TRP A 208 -18.39 -11.39 1.99
C TRP A 208 -19.58 -12.33 1.75
N ILE A 209 -19.35 -13.51 1.17
CA ILE A 209 -20.41 -14.54 0.97
C ILE A 209 -21.00 -14.98 2.30
N LEU A 210 -20.16 -15.20 3.32
CA LEU A 210 -20.64 -15.52 4.67
C LEU A 210 -21.48 -14.37 5.24
N GLY A 211 -21.10 -13.12 4.99
CA GLY A 211 -21.89 -11.93 5.36
C GLY A 211 -23.27 -11.93 4.69
N MET A 212 -23.34 -12.22 3.36
CA MET A 212 -24.61 -12.32 2.63
C MET A 212 -25.50 -13.45 3.20
N ILE A 213 -24.92 -14.58 3.58
CA ILE A 213 -25.66 -15.68 4.24
C ILE A 213 -26.19 -15.20 5.60
N CYS A 214 -25.40 -14.48 6.40
CA CYS A 214 -25.86 -13.91 7.66
C CYS A 214 -26.97 -12.87 7.48
N GLN A 215 -26.93 -12.07 6.42
CA GLN A 215 -28.01 -11.15 6.07
C GLN A 215 -29.28 -11.91 5.69
N ALA A 216 -29.18 -12.95 4.86
CA ALA A 216 -30.34 -13.80 4.51
C ALA A 216 -30.96 -14.50 5.72
N ALA A 217 -30.12 -14.90 6.69
CA ALA A 217 -30.55 -15.53 7.94
C ALA A 217 -31.07 -14.54 9.00
N GLY A 218 -31.05 -13.22 8.74
CA GLY A 218 -31.47 -12.18 9.68
C GLY A 218 -30.50 -11.94 10.85
N VAL A 219 -29.30 -12.53 10.80
CA VAL A 219 -28.23 -12.33 11.80
C VAL A 219 -27.55 -10.99 11.59
N TYR A 220 -27.24 -10.63 10.35
CA TYR A 220 -26.81 -9.28 9.98
C TYR A 220 -28.06 -8.45 9.64
N ARG A 221 -28.18 -7.27 10.23
CA ARG A 221 -29.29 -6.35 9.98
C ARG A 221 -28.81 -5.08 9.31
N ILE A 222 -29.58 -4.62 8.33
CA ILE A 222 -29.34 -3.34 7.66
C ILE A 222 -29.76 -2.24 8.63
N ASP A 223 -28.86 -1.29 8.87
CA ASP A 223 -29.06 -0.07 9.62
C ASP A 223 -28.30 1.06 8.89
N ALA A 224 -29.01 1.74 7.98
CA ALA A 224 -28.42 2.77 7.14
C ALA A 224 -27.94 3.99 7.96
N ASP A 225 -28.58 4.28 9.10
CA ASP A 225 -28.21 5.40 9.97
C ASP A 225 -26.89 5.12 10.70
N ALA A 226 -26.62 3.83 10.99
CA ALA A 226 -25.36 3.37 11.55
C ALA A 226 -24.31 2.97 10.51
N GLY A 227 -24.59 3.13 9.21
CA GLY A 227 -23.65 2.82 8.12
C GLY A 227 -23.63 1.35 7.67
N PHE A 228 -24.62 0.54 8.05
CA PHE A 228 -24.73 -0.86 7.65
C PHE A 228 -25.74 -1.03 6.52
N TYR A 229 -25.20 -1.24 5.29
CA TYR A 229 -25.98 -1.37 4.07
C TYR A 229 -26.17 -2.83 3.64
N SER A 230 -27.01 -3.04 2.59
CA SER A 230 -27.16 -4.34 2.00
C SER A 230 -25.85 -4.88 1.44
N LEU A 231 -25.56 -6.15 1.72
CA LEU A 231 -24.34 -6.83 1.29
C LEU A 231 -24.46 -7.46 -0.11
N TYR A 232 -25.67 -7.42 -0.72
CA TYR A 232 -25.87 -7.98 -2.05
C TYR A 232 -25.30 -7.09 -3.13
N PRO A 233 -24.46 -7.63 -4.06
CA PRO A 233 -23.93 -6.86 -5.18
C PRO A 233 -25.02 -6.49 -6.17
N THR A 234 -24.87 -5.34 -6.78
CA THR A 234 -25.65 -4.98 -7.97
C THR A 234 -24.90 -5.43 -9.22
N PHE A 235 -25.53 -6.28 -10.04
CA PHE A 235 -24.97 -6.70 -11.32
C PHE A 235 -25.31 -5.68 -12.41
N ALA A 236 -24.79 -4.46 -12.24
CA ALA A 236 -24.89 -3.40 -13.23
C ALA A 236 -23.62 -3.34 -14.09
N MET A 237 -23.70 -2.72 -15.25
CA MET A 237 -22.51 -2.36 -16.01
C MET A 237 -21.79 -1.20 -15.31
N THR A 238 -20.48 -1.20 -15.38
CA THR A 238 -19.66 -0.11 -14.84
C THR A 238 -20.01 1.20 -15.52
N ASP A 239 -20.30 2.21 -14.70
CA ASP A 239 -20.48 3.58 -15.19
C ASP A 239 -19.11 4.23 -15.41
N PHE A 240 -18.63 4.18 -16.66
CA PHE A 240 -17.35 4.77 -17.04
C PHE A 240 -17.31 6.29 -16.91
N SER A 241 -18.46 6.97 -16.85
CA SER A 241 -18.49 8.43 -16.69
C SER A 241 -17.98 8.88 -15.33
N LYS A 242 -18.06 8.00 -14.34
CA LYS A 242 -17.57 8.22 -12.97
C LYS A 242 -16.09 8.60 -12.87
N ILE A 243 -15.25 8.17 -13.81
CA ILE A 243 -13.85 8.59 -13.82
C ILE A 243 -13.69 10.11 -13.89
N GLY A 244 -14.65 10.82 -14.49
CA GLY A 244 -14.67 12.29 -14.56
C GLY A 244 -14.75 12.96 -13.19
N GLU A 245 -15.22 12.26 -12.15
CA GLU A 245 -15.27 12.80 -10.79
C GLU A 245 -13.88 12.91 -10.14
N THR A 246 -12.92 12.10 -10.56
CA THR A 246 -11.56 12.08 -10.00
C THR A 246 -10.48 12.51 -10.99
N PHE A 247 -10.70 12.31 -12.29
CA PHE A 247 -9.72 12.64 -13.32
C PHE A 247 -9.37 14.14 -13.34
N GLY A 248 -8.08 14.44 -13.24
CA GLY A 248 -7.55 15.81 -13.26
C GLY A 248 -7.86 16.64 -12.02
N GLN A 249 -8.53 16.08 -11.03
CA GLN A 249 -8.94 16.82 -9.82
C GLN A 249 -7.75 17.26 -8.96
N CYS A 250 -6.60 16.63 -9.09
CA CYS A 250 -5.37 17.12 -8.48
C CYS A 250 -5.04 18.56 -8.88
N PHE A 251 -5.40 19.00 -10.10
CA PHE A 251 -5.14 20.36 -10.58
C PHE A 251 -6.21 21.38 -10.14
N THR A 252 -7.31 20.92 -9.53
CA THR A 252 -8.38 21.78 -8.99
C THR A 252 -8.30 21.90 -7.47
N ALA A 253 -7.16 21.52 -6.87
CA ALA A 253 -6.96 21.57 -5.43
C ALA A 253 -7.03 23.02 -4.91
N ASP A 254 -7.85 23.23 -3.89
CA ASP A 254 -7.90 24.49 -3.18
C ASP A 254 -6.94 24.45 -1.97
N PHE A 255 -6.02 25.38 -1.95
CA PHE A 255 -5.02 25.51 -0.88
C PHE A 255 -5.43 26.51 0.22
N HIS A 256 -6.65 27.05 0.19
CA HIS A 256 -7.14 27.85 1.30
C HIS A 256 -7.11 27.06 2.60
N GLY A 257 -6.39 27.59 3.59
CA GLY A 257 -6.20 26.91 4.89
C GLY A 257 -5.09 25.86 4.91
N VAL A 258 -4.46 25.55 3.78
CA VAL A 258 -3.30 24.65 3.74
C VAL A 258 -2.03 25.48 3.84
N GLY A 259 -1.34 25.43 4.98
CA GLY A 259 -0.05 26.08 5.13
C GLY A 259 0.98 25.51 4.15
N ILE A 260 1.78 26.36 3.50
CA ILE A 260 2.82 25.93 2.56
C ILE A 260 3.76 24.90 3.21
N MET A 261 4.12 25.12 4.48
CA MET A 261 5.00 24.21 5.22
C MET A 261 4.33 22.85 5.45
N ASN A 262 3.05 22.82 5.81
CA ASN A 262 2.29 21.59 5.98
C ASN A 262 2.20 20.80 4.68
N PHE A 263 1.96 21.47 3.55
CA PHE A 263 1.95 20.83 2.24
C PHE A 263 3.32 20.23 1.86
N ILE A 264 4.41 20.93 2.19
CA ILE A 264 5.77 20.40 1.99
C ILE A 264 5.99 19.14 2.82
N VAL A 265 5.56 19.14 4.08
CA VAL A 265 5.67 17.98 4.98
C VAL A 265 4.85 16.80 4.46
N VAL A 266 3.60 17.01 4.05
CA VAL A 266 2.75 15.97 3.47
C VAL A 266 3.41 15.35 2.24
N LYS A 267 3.89 16.18 1.33
CA LYS A 267 4.59 15.74 0.11
C LYS A 267 5.86 14.95 0.41
N LEU A 268 6.70 15.43 1.35
CA LEU A 268 7.90 14.71 1.77
C LEU A 268 7.57 13.38 2.45
N SER A 269 6.48 13.31 3.19
CA SER A 269 6.04 12.08 3.83
C SER A 269 5.63 11.02 2.80
N PHE A 270 4.84 11.40 1.79
CA PHE A 270 4.54 10.51 0.66
C PHE A 270 5.83 10.02 0.00
N LEU A 271 6.73 10.93 -0.34
CA LEU A 271 8.01 10.65 -0.99
C LEU A 271 8.86 9.64 -0.18
N PHE A 272 8.96 9.82 1.14
CA PHE A 272 9.72 8.89 1.96
C PHE A 272 9.05 7.52 2.08
N VAL A 273 7.75 7.48 2.32
CA VAL A 273 7.01 6.22 2.45
C VAL A 273 7.11 5.41 1.16
N ASP A 274 6.85 6.03 0.00
CA ASP A 274 6.95 5.37 -1.30
C ASP A 274 8.38 4.90 -1.60
N MET A 275 9.37 5.72 -1.30
CA MET A 275 10.77 5.33 -1.50
C MET A 275 11.13 4.06 -0.72
N PHE A 276 10.66 3.92 0.53
CA PHE A 276 10.92 2.73 1.35
C PHE A 276 10.15 1.52 0.83
N ASP A 277 8.90 1.71 0.46
CA ASP A 277 8.02 0.64 -0.02
C ASP A 277 8.52 0.09 -1.37
N THR A 278 8.73 0.97 -2.35
CA THR A 278 9.16 0.60 -3.69
C THR A 278 10.53 -0.07 -3.71
N ILE A 279 11.57 0.55 -3.10
CA ILE A 279 12.93 -0.02 -3.18
C ILE A 279 13.01 -1.31 -2.36
N GLY A 280 12.36 -1.33 -1.19
CA GLY A 280 12.29 -2.53 -0.36
C GLY A 280 11.64 -3.71 -1.09
N THR A 281 10.55 -3.44 -1.79
CA THR A 281 9.82 -4.45 -2.58
C THR A 281 10.62 -4.88 -3.81
N LEU A 282 11.19 -3.94 -4.58
CA LEU A 282 12.01 -4.25 -5.75
C LEU A 282 13.17 -5.18 -5.38
N ILE A 283 13.93 -4.85 -4.33
CA ILE A 283 15.06 -5.69 -3.89
C ILE A 283 14.55 -7.04 -3.38
N GLY A 284 13.53 -7.06 -2.54
CA GLY A 284 13.01 -8.29 -1.94
C GLY A 284 12.43 -9.28 -2.94
N VAL A 285 11.73 -8.79 -3.98
CA VAL A 285 11.18 -9.64 -5.04
C VAL A 285 12.28 -10.07 -6.01
N SER A 286 13.24 -9.18 -6.32
CA SER A 286 14.37 -9.48 -7.21
C SER A 286 15.31 -10.51 -6.61
N ASP A 287 15.56 -10.48 -5.30
CA ASP A 287 16.35 -11.49 -4.57
C ASP A 287 15.70 -12.88 -4.70
N LYS A 288 14.40 -12.97 -4.45
CA LYS A 288 13.64 -14.22 -4.65
C LYS A 288 13.62 -14.69 -6.10
N ALA A 289 13.74 -13.78 -7.06
CA ALA A 289 13.77 -14.05 -8.48
C ALA A 289 15.16 -14.51 -8.98
N GLY A 290 16.21 -14.34 -8.16
CA GLY A 290 17.59 -14.53 -8.58
C GLY A 290 18.02 -13.53 -9.65
N MET A 291 17.50 -12.30 -9.59
CA MET A 291 17.76 -11.21 -10.57
C MET A 291 18.79 -10.20 -10.08
N LEU A 292 19.32 -10.37 -8.86
CA LEU A 292 20.39 -9.53 -8.35
C LEU A 292 21.72 -9.95 -8.98
N ASP A 293 22.60 -8.97 -9.26
CA ASP A 293 23.95 -9.21 -9.70
C ASP A 293 24.88 -9.73 -8.56
N GLU A 294 26.15 -9.97 -8.88
CA GLU A 294 27.15 -10.47 -7.92
C GLU A 294 27.38 -9.50 -6.74
N ASP A 295 27.11 -8.21 -6.92
CA ASP A 295 27.18 -7.17 -5.89
C ASP A 295 25.89 -7.04 -5.09
N GLY A 296 24.86 -7.86 -5.36
CA GLY A 296 23.54 -7.80 -4.73
C GLY A 296 22.69 -6.59 -5.20
N LYS A 297 23.01 -6.00 -6.36
CA LYS A 297 22.28 -4.90 -6.96
C LYS A 297 21.30 -5.40 -8.02
N LEU A 298 20.19 -4.70 -8.20
CA LEU A 298 19.25 -4.98 -9.27
C LEU A 298 19.68 -4.27 -10.55
N PRO A 299 20.01 -5.00 -11.65
CA PRO A 299 20.22 -4.40 -12.97
C PRO A 299 18.98 -3.59 -13.37
N ASN A 300 19.14 -2.51 -14.14
CA ASN A 300 18.02 -1.67 -14.59
C ASN A 300 17.12 -1.10 -13.46
N VAL A 301 17.60 -0.99 -12.21
CA VAL A 301 16.84 -0.42 -11.10
C VAL A 301 16.34 0.98 -11.43
N LYS A 302 17.14 1.78 -12.15
CA LYS A 302 16.77 3.14 -12.57
C LYS A 302 15.51 3.15 -13.44
N GLN A 303 15.40 2.21 -14.38
CA GLN A 303 14.23 2.07 -15.25
C GLN A 303 13.00 1.60 -14.47
N ALA A 304 13.18 0.69 -13.51
CA ALA A 304 12.11 0.24 -12.62
C ALA A 304 11.59 1.38 -11.75
N LEU A 305 12.48 2.19 -11.17
CA LEU A 305 12.13 3.37 -10.39
C LEU A 305 11.47 4.47 -11.24
N MET A 306 11.84 4.58 -12.52
CA MET A 306 11.17 5.48 -13.46
C MET A 306 9.73 5.03 -13.76
N ALA A 307 9.52 3.72 -13.95
CA ALA A 307 8.17 3.16 -14.16
C ALA A 307 7.25 3.44 -12.96
N ASP A 308 7.76 3.30 -11.76
CA ASP A 308 7.09 3.61 -10.51
C ASP A 308 6.70 5.10 -10.41
N ALA A 309 7.65 6.00 -10.72
CA ALA A 309 7.39 7.45 -10.72
C ALA A 309 6.33 7.88 -11.76
N ILE A 310 6.36 7.25 -12.95
CA ILE A 310 5.34 7.47 -13.99
C ILE A 310 3.97 6.98 -13.50
N ALA A 311 3.92 5.81 -12.86
CA ALA A 311 2.70 5.23 -12.31
C ALA A 311 2.07 6.12 -11.24
N THR A 312 2.89 6.64 -10.32
CA THR A 312 2.45 7.58 -9.27
C THR A 312 1.89 8.86 -9.85
N SER A 313 2.61 9.49 -10.80
CA SER A 313 2.13 10.72 -11.46
C SER A 313 0.83 10.50 -12.23
N ALA A 314 0.74 9.40 -12.99
CA ALA A 314 -0.47 9.05 -13.73
C ALA A 314 -1.62 8.70 -12.79
N GLY A 315 -1.35 7.95 -11.70
CA GLY A 315 -2.32 7.61 -10.67
C GLY A 315 -2.97 8.84 -10.03
N ALA A 316 -2.17 9.84 -9.67
CA ALA A 316 -2.66 11.10 -9.11
C ALA A 316 -3.57 11.87 -10.08
N VAL A 317 -3.22 11.89 -11.38
CA VAL A 317 -4.06 12.52 -12.41
C VAL A 317 -5.36 11.76 -12.63
N LEU A 318 -5.33 10.43 -12.58
CA LEU A 318 -6.50 9.57 -12.72
C LEU A 318 -7.41 9.64 -11.48
N GLY A 319 -6.86 9.96 -10.30
CA GLY A 319 -7.61 10.05 -9.04
C GLY A 319 -7.43 8.85 -8.13
N THR A 320 -6.21 8.32 -8.06
CA THR A 320 -5.82 7.35 -7.03
C THR A 320 -4.52 7.78 -6.35
N SER A 321 -4.20 7.16 -5.23
CA SER A 321 -2.98 7.50 -4.47
C SER A 321 -1.71 6.97 -5.14
N THR A 322 -0.56 7.15 -4.49
CA THR A 322 0.75 6.70 -4.95
C THR A 322 0.73 5.24 -5.40
N THR A 323 1.18 5.00 -6.62
CA THR A 323 1.22 3.66 -7.25
C THR A 323 2.64 3.12 -7.17
N THR A 324 2.83 1.99 -6.50
CA THR A 324 4.12 1.41 -6.15
C THR A 324 4.22 -0.06 -6.55
N THR A 325 5.43 -0.62 -6.57
CA THR A 325 5.67 -2.04 -6.88
C THR A 325 5.15 -2.94 -5.77
N PHE A 326 4.39 -3.98 -6.13
CA PHE A 326 3.74 -4.90 -5.20
C PHE A 326 4.58 -6.14 -4.91
N VAL A 327 4.72 -6.47 -3.62
CA VAL A 327 5.44 -7.66 -3.14
C VAL A 327 4.79 -8.97 -3.61
N GLU A 328 3.51 -8.97 -3.91
CA GLU A 328 2.73 -10.07 -4.49
C GLU A 328 3.26 -10.50 -5.87
N SER A 329 4.02 -9.65 -6.56
CA SER A 329 4.77 -10.03 -7.76
C SER A 329 5.68 -11.24 -7.52
N SER A 330 6.09 -11.47 -6.27
CA SER A 330 6.85 -12.67 -5.88
C SER A 330 6.09 -13.98 -6.15
N ALA A 331 4.76 -13.97 -6.20
CA ALA A 331 3.97 -15.15 -6.53
C ALA A 331 4.09 -15.51 -8.03
N GLY A 332 4.08 -14.51 -8.92
CA GLY A 332 4.34 -14.70 -10.35
C GLY A 332 5.78 -15.16 -10.60
N VAL A 333 6.74 -14.53 -9.92
CA VAL A 333 8.16 -14.96 -9.97
C VAL A 333 8.30 -16.41 -9.51
N GLY A 334 7.63 -16.81 -8.43
CA GLY A 334 7.57 -18.19 -7.97
C GLY A 334 6.88 -19.14 -8.94
N ALA A 335 5.98 -18.63 -9.80
CA ALA A 335 5.36 -19.39 -10.90
C ALA A 335 6.21 -19.43 -12.18
N GLY A 336 7.39 -18.80 -12.18
CA GLY A 336 8.36 -18.84 -13.27
C GLY A 336 8.47 -17.55 -14.10
N ALA A 337 7.82 -16.45 -13.70
CA ALA A 337 7.99 -15.16 -14.38
C ALA A 337 9.44 -14.67 -14.28
N ARG A 338 9.95 -14.15 -15.39
CA ARG A 338 11.32 -13.60 -15.48
C ARG A 338 11.39 -12.32 -16.30
N THR A 339 10.33 -11.96 -16.99
CA THR A 339 10.32 -10.86 -17.97
C THR A 339 9.07 -9.98 -17.84
N GLY A 340 9.13 -8.82 -18.47
CA GLY A 340 7.99 -7.89 -18.54
C GLY A 340 6.75 -8.44 -19.24
N LEU A 341 6.83 -9.60 -19.91
CA LEU A 341 5.65 -10.20 -20.52
C LEU A 341 4.60 -10.60 -19.46
N ALA A 342 5.02 -11.10 -18.29
CA ALA A 342 4.13 -11.38 -17.18
C ALA A 342 3.43 -10.10 -16.68
N SER A 343 4.18 -8.99 -16.61
CA SER A 343 3.63 -7.68 -16.24
C SER A 343 2.60 -7.17 -17.25
N ILE A 344 2.83 -7.36 -18.56
CA ILE A 344 1.84 -7.03 -19.60
C ILE A 344 0.53 -7.77 -19.33
N VAL A 345 0.60 -9.09 -19.07
CA VAL A 345 -0.59 -9.90 -18.79
C VAL A 345 -1.32 -9.41 -17.54
N THR A 346 -0.59 -9.13 -16.47
CA THR A 346 -1.16 -8.58 -15.24
C THR A 346 -1.86 -7.24 -15.47
N GLY A 347 -1.21 -6.32 -16.20
CA GLY A 347 -1.78 -5.02 -16.55
C GLY A 347 -3.07 -5.13 -17.37
N LEU A 348 -3.11 -6.03 -18.38
CA LEU A 348 -4.32 -6.26 -19.18
C LEU A 348 -5.47 -6.82 -18.34
N LEU A 349 -5.17 -7.65 -17.33
CA LEU A 349 -6.20 -8.16 -16.42
C LEU A 349 -6.75 -7.04 -15.51
N PHE A 350 -5.94 -6.05 -15.13
CA PHE A 350 -6.45 -4.85 -14.45
C PHE A 350 -7.41 -4.05 -15.34
N LEU A 351 -7.12 -3.88 -16.63
CA LEU A 351 -8.08 -3.24 -17.55
C LEU A 351 -9.39 -4.03 -17.67
N LEU A 352 -9.29 -5.37 -17.75
CA LEU A 352 -10.49 -6.22 -17.79
C LEU A 352 -11.31 -6.10 -16.51
N ALA A 353 -10.65 -5.93 -15.34
CA ALA A 353 -11.32 -5.81 -14.06
C ALA A 353 -12.23 -4.57 -13.94
N ILE A 354 -12.02 -3.51 -14.76
CA ILE A 354 -12.87 -2.32 -14.78
C ILE A 354 -14.32 -2.68 -15.04
N PHE A 355 -14.58 -3.65 -15.92
CA PHE A 355 -15.96 -4.08 -16.26
C PHE A 355 -16.71 -4.71 -15.08
N PHE A 356 -15.98 -5.13 -14.04
CA PHE A 356 -16.52 -5.74 -12.82
C PHE A 356 -16.54 -4.78 -11.62
N ALA A 357 -16.38 -3.47 -11.85
CA ALA A 357 -16.33 -2.46 -10.79
C ALA A 357 -17.51 -2.53 -9.81
N PRO A 358 -18.79 -2.69 -10.24
CA PRO A 358 -19.91 -2.77 -9.31
C PRO A 358 -19.84 -3.94 -8.34
N ILE A 359 -19.15 -5.03 -8.71
CA ILE A 359 -18.93 -6.18 -7.81
C ILE A 359 -17.89 -5.83 -6.77
N PHE A 360 -16.76 -5.26 -7.17
CA PHE A 360 -15.66 -4.95 -6.25
C PHE A 360 -16.02 -3.82 -5.27
N THR A 361 -16.74 -2.80 -5.73
CA THR A 361 -17.17 -1.69 -4.88
C THR A 361 -18.29 -2.05 -3.89
N ALA A 362 -19.01 -3.15 -4.13
CA ALA A 362 -20.01 -3.66 -3.21
C ALA A 362 -19.41 -4.44 -2.01
N ILE A 363 -18.11 -4.75 -2.05
CA ILE A 363 -17.44 -5.50 -0.98
C ILE A 363 -17.31 -4.60 0.25
N PRO A 364 -17.91 -4.98 1.41
CA PRO A 364 -17.92 -4.14 2.60
C PRO A 364 -16.56 -4.14 3.33
N GLY A 365 -16.34 -3.14 4.20
CA GLY A 365 -15.10 -2.96 4.96
C GLY A 365 -14.73 -4.16 5.82
N PHE A 366 -15.69 -4.81 6.49
CA PHE A 366 -15.41 -5.99 7.30
C PHE A 366 -14.93 -7.21 6.47
N ALA A 367 -15.28 -7.27 5.19
CA ALA A 367 -14.81 -8.33 4.31
C ALA A 367 -13.40 -8.05 3.77
N THR A 368 -13.01 -6.78 3.64
CA THR A 368 -11.63 -6.39 3.25
C THR A 368 -10.68 -6.36 4.46
N ALA A 369 -11.17 -6.24 5.68
CA ALA A 369 -10.38 -6.21 6.91
C ALA A 369 -9.41 -7.38 7.06
N PRO A 370 -9.80 -8.66 6.79
CA PRO A 370 -8.87 -9.80 6.82
C PRO A 370 -7.63 -9.61 5.95
N ALA A 371 -7.81 -9.01 4.77
CA ALA A 371 -6.70 -8.74 3.85
C ALA A 371 -5.73 -7.71 4.44
N LEU A 372 -6.24 -6.60 4.98
CA LEU A 372 -5.42 -5.55 5.60
C LEU A 372 -4.63 -6.11 6.80
N ILE A 373 -5.29 -6.86 7.68
CA ILE A 373 -4.64 -7.47 8.85
C ILE A 373 -3.56 -8.45 8.41
N PHE A 374 -3.85 -9.29 7.41
CA PHE A 374 -2.91 -10.30 6.96
C PHE A 374 -1.71 -9.72 6.19
N VAL A 375 -1.94 -8.74 5.30
CA VAL A 375 -0.85 -8.01 4.62
C VAL A 375 0.01 -7.27 5.64
N GLY A 376 -0.62 -6.63 6.61
CA GLY A 376 0.08 -6.02 7.73
C GLY A 376 0.99 -7.00 8.48
N PHE A 377 0.51 -8.20 8.78
CA PHE A 377 1.31 -9.28 9.38
C PHE A 377 2.53 -9.65 8.52
N LEU A 378 2.35 -9.77 7.21
CA LEU A 378 3.47 -10.09 6.31
C LEU A 378 4.56 -9.01 6.33
N MET A 379 4.17 -7.73 6.41
CA MET A 379 5.11 -6.61 6.48
C MET A 379 5.79 -6.52 7.86
N VAL A 380 5.07 -6.78 8.96
CA VAL A 380 5.64 -6.80 10.32
C VAL A 380 6.77 -7.82 10.44
N SER A 381 6.76 -8.88 9.65
CA SER A 381 7.83 -9.89 9.64
C SER A 381 9.23 -9.32 9.36
N ALA A 382 9.33 -8.11 8.78
CA ALA A 382 10.61 -7.42 8.57
C ALA A 382 11.36 -7.15 9.89
N ILE A 383 10.65 -7.03 11.02
CA ILE A 383 11.25 -6.75 12.34
C ILE A 383 12.19 -7.86 12.81
N VAL A 384 11.95 -9.10 12.40
CA VAL A 384 12.79 -10.27 12.78
C VAL A 384 14.22 -10.11 12.27
N LYS A 385 14.43 -9.31 11.23
CA LYS A 385 15.74 -9.02 10.66
C LYS A 385 16.45 -7.83 11.33
N VAL A 386 15.85 -7.22 12.34
CA VAL A 386 16.46 -6.16 13.16
C VAL A 386 17.34 -6.83 14.21
N ASP A 387 18.57 -6.34 14.34
CA ASP A 387 19.45 -6.77 15.42
C ASP A 387 19.05 -6.06 16.71
N PHE A 388 18.45 -6.77 17.64
CA PHE A 388 18.01 -6.26 18.94
C PHE A 388 19.15 -6.26 20.00
N GLU A 389 20.33 -6.79 19.69
CA GLU A 389 21.50 -6.70 20.59
C GLU A 389 22.13 -5.30 20.53
N ASP A 390 22.14 -4.65 19.35
CA ASP A 390 22.55 -3.25 19.24
C ASP A 390 21.38 -2.29 19.53
N LEU A 391 21.21 -1.92 20.78
CA LEU A 391 20.15 -1.02 21.24
C LEU A 391 20.18 0.36 20.57
N THR A 392 21.33 0.82 20.05
CA THR A 392 21.41 2.11 19.37
C THR A 392 20.70 2.13 18.01
N ASP A 393 20.48 0.96 17.43
CA ASP A 393 19.74 0.74 16.20
C ASP A 393 18.33 0.18 16.48
N ALA A 394 18.20 -0.73 17.45
CA ALA A 394 16.94 -1.41 17.76
C ALA A 394 15.90 -0.47 18.38
N VAL A 395 16.28 0.40 19.32
CA VAL A 395 15.35 1.33 19.96
C VAL A 395 14.71 2.30 18.95
N PRO A 396 15.43 2.95 18.03
CA PRO A 396 14.83 3.78 16.99
C PRO A 396 13.88 3.00 16.07
N ALA A 397 14.23 1.77 15.68
CA ALA A 397 13.36 0.93 14.86
C ALA A 397 12.07 0.55 15.60
N TYR A 398 12.16 0.23 16.90
CA TYR A 398 11.01 -0.04 17.75
C TYR A 398 10.11 1.18 17.92
N LEU A 399 10.68 2.36 18.21
CA LEU A 399 9.92 3.60 18.34
C LEU A 399 9.21 3.96 17.04
N CYS A 400 9.87 3.79 15.89
CA CYS A 400 9.26 3.95 14.57
C CYS A 400 8.05 3.03 14.38
N LEU A 401 8.21 1.75 14.73
CA LEU A 401 7.19 0.72 14.58
C LEU A 401 5.93 1.03 15.40
N ILE A 402 6.08 1.37 16.68
CA ILE A 402 4.92 1.56 17.57
C ILE A 402 4.25 2.92 17.37
N ALA A 403 5.00 3.96 16.98
CA ALA A 403 4.45 5.29 16.80
C ALA A 403 3.47 5.36 15.63
N MET A 404 3.67 4.59 14.55
CA MET A 404 2.80 4.62 13.38
C MET A 404 1.32 4.30 13.70
N PRO A 405 0.97 3.17 14.32
CA PRO A 405 -0.42 2.89 14.67
C PRO A 405 -0.92 3.76 15.83
N LEU A 406 -0.10 4.04 16.84
CA LEU A 406 -0.54 4.79 18.02
C LEU A 406 -0.78 6.28 17.73
N MET A 407 -0.01 6.87 16.81
CA MET A 407 -0.21 8.25 16.34
C MET A 407 -1.08 8.35 15.11
N TYR A 408 -1.56 7.21 14.60
CA TYR A 408 -2.34 7.12 13.37
C TYR A 408 -1.65 7.81 12.17
N SER A 409 -0.31 7.72 12.11
CA SER A 409 0.50 8.40 11.10
C SER A 409 1.82 7.71 10.82
N ILE A 410 2.02 7.30 9.57
CA ILE A 410 3.30 6.75 9.10
C ILE A 410 4.41 7.81 9.19
N ALA A 411 4.08 9.06 8.83
CA ALA A 411 5.03 10.15 8.84
C ALA A 411 5.60 10.44 10.24
N GLU A 412 4.75 10.38 11.28
CA GLU A 412 5.18 10.56 12.66
C GLU A 412 6.08 9.42 13.13
N GLY A 413 5.75 8.19 12.74
CA GLY A 413 6.62 7.05 13.04
C GLY A 413 8.00 7.18 12.41
N ILE A 414 8.09 7.60 11.14
CA ILE A 414 9.37 7.86 10.47
C ILE A 414 10.13 8.99 11.18
N ALA A 415 9.45 10.09 11.49
CA ALA A 415 10.06 11.25 12.16
C ALA A 415 10.68 10.85 13.52
N ILE A 416 9.93 10.15 14.37
CA ILE A 416 10.40 9.67 15.66
C ILE A 416 11.57 8.70 15.50
N GLY A 417 11.48 7.77 14.54
CA GLY A 417 12.55 6.82 14.23
C GLY A 417 13.85 7.52 13.82
N VAL A 418 13.77 8.51 12.92
CA VAL A 418 14.95 9.28 12.47
C VAL A 418 15.54 10.13 13.59
N ILE A 419 14.71 10.87 14.30
CA ILE A 419 15.17 11.74 15.41
C ILE A 419 15.84 10.89 16.49
N SER A 420 15.19 9.82 16.94
CA SER A 420 15.72 8.93 17.98
C SER A 420 17.02 8.24 17.53
N PHE A 421 17.11 7.80 16.26
CA PHE A 421 18.35 7.22 15.73
C PHE A 421 19.51 8.20 15.80
N VAL A 422 19.31 9.44 15.34
CA VAL A 422 20.35 10.47 15.35
C VAL A 422 20.74 10.83 16.77
N LEU A 423 19.80 11.09 17.66
CA LEU A 423 20.08 11.49 19.05
C LEU A 423 20.80 10.38 19.82
N ILE A 424 20.30 9.14 19.77
CA ILE A 424 20.90 8.01 20.50
C ILE A 424 22.33 7.75 20.02
N ASN A 425 22.55 7.66 18.70
CA ASN A 425 23.89 7.39 18.17
C ASN A 425 24.86 8.56 18.39
N LEU A 426 24.36 9.82 18.40
CA LEU A 426 25.17 11.00 18.70
C LEU A 426 25.65 10.98 20.17
N ILE A 427 24.72 10.74 21.11
CA ILE A 427 25.00 10.74 22.56
C ILE A 427 25.88 9.54 22.93
N CYS A 428 25.63 8.36 22.32
CA CYS A 428 26.44 7.15 22.57
C CYS A 428 27.79 7.14 21.84
N GLY A 429 28.17 8.23 21.16
CA GLY A 429 29.48 8.36 20.51
C GLY A 429 29.62 7.60 19.19
N LYS A 430 28.54 6.98 18.67
CA LYS A 430 28.53 6.21 17.42
C LYS A 430 28.28 7.10 16.16
N ARG A 431 28.87 8.30 16.12
CA ARG A 431 28.66 9.30 15.05
C ARG A 431 28.91 8.78 13.65
N LYS A 432 29.80 7.80 13.48
CA LYS A 432 30.10 7.17 12.18
C LYS A 432 28.92 6.43 11.55
N LYS A 433 27.91 6.05 12.34
CA LYS A 433 26.68 5.43 11.84
C LYS A 433 25.70 6.45 11.23
N ILE A 434 25.84 7.74 11.55
CA ILE A 434 24.91 8.77 11.15
C ILE A 434 25.41 9.38 9.84
N THR A 435 24.65 9.23 8.77
CA THR A 435 24.95 9.87 7.49
C THR A 435 24.58 11.35 7.52
N PRO A 436 25.21 12.21 6.67
CA PRO A 436 24.84 13.63 6.59
C PRO A 436 23.36 13.86 6.31
N LEU A 437 22.75 13.00 5.48
CA LEU A 437 21.33 13.04 5.18
C LEU A 437 20.48 12.83 6.44
N MET A 438 20.85 11.89 7.32
CA MET A 438 20.12 11.63 8.56
C MET A 438 20.11 12.84 9.51
N TYR A 439 21.21 13.61 9.57
CA TYR A 439 21.24 14.87 10.32
C TYR A 439 20.26 15.89 9.75
N ILE A 440 20.24 16.05 8.41
CA ILE A 440 19.35 16.99 7.73
C ILE A 440 17.88 16.59 8.01
N LEU A 441 17.54 15.31 7.87
CA LEU A 441 16.19 14.82 8.12
C LEU A 441 15.77 15.01 9.59
N ALA A 442 16.65 14.72 10.54
CA ALA A 442 16.35 14.91 11.95
C ALA A 442 16.06 16.38 12.28
N VAL A 443 16.86 17.30 11.73
CA VAL A 443 16.64 18.75 11.89
C VAL A 443 15.33 19.17 11.26
N LEU A 444 15.00 18.70 10.05
CA LEU A 444 13.73 19.02 9.38
C LEU A 444 12.52 18.52 10.18
N PHE A 445 12.58 17.30 10.73
CA PHE A 445 11.50 16.77 11.56
C PHE A 445 11.39 17.47 12.92
N ILE A 446 12.50 17.86 13.54
CA ILE A 446 12.47 18.69 14.76
C ILE A 446 11.86 20.06 14.46
N CYS A 447 12.27 20.72 13.37
CA CYS A 447 11.67 21.97 12.95
C CYS A 447 10.16 21.84 12.71
N LYS A 448 9.71 20.72 12.11
CA LYS A 448 8.29 20.41 11.97
C LYS A 448 7.56 20.49 13.32
N TYR A 449 8.08 19.85 14.38
CA TYR A 449 7.44 19.84 15.70
C TYR A 449 7.49 21.18 16.45
N ILE A 450 8.42 22.05 16.10
CA ILE A 450 8.55 23.37 16.74
C ILE A 450 7.65 24.40 16.06
N PHE A 451 7.50 24.33 14.73
CA PHE A 451 6.86 25.38 13.93
C PHE A 451 5.50 25.00 13.35
N LEU A 452 5.07 23.76 13.49
CA LEU A 452 3.79 23.22 13.06
C LEU A 452 3.03 22.57 14.20
#